data_f2d946ce1324de1ce05bf24688930e79
#
_entry.id   f2d946ce1324de1ce05bf24688930e79
#
_cell.length_a   1.000
_cell.length_b   1.000
_cell.length_c   1.000
_cell.angle_alpha   90.00
_cell.angle_beta   90.00
_cell.angle_gamma   90.00
#
_symmetry.space_group_name_H-M   'P 1'
#
loop_
_entity.id
_entity.type
_entity.pdbx_description
1 polymer ?
#
loop_
_entity_poly.entity_id
_entity_poly.type
_entity_poly.pdbx_seq_one_letter_code
_entity_poly.pdbx_strand_id
1 'polypeptide(L)'
;MTRIFRALIFALAIPSLAAPLQAQETRDRFKEQLEPMIEQAMRQGGVPGFAIAVVQNQKVVYAAGFGLRNLNNKNEKITPQSLFHMASITKPFVATSIMQMVEQGKISLDAPLVKYLPYFRMRDERYKAITIRQMLSHVSGMPDVEDYEWDKPQYDDGALERYVRSLGGLSLIADPGTKFQYSNMAYEILGDVIAKVSGESFEDYVKRHILEPLGMRSSTLLVKQADPRLLTSPHVLDDSYEVAVSRVFPYNRMHSPSSTLYSNVLDMSRWAMANMNRGELDGKRILQASTYDVMWKPAGDGWKQIGISWFLREYKGRRVVAHGGGDTGFRSNLVMLPGEGIAVVMMSNYDGPSALGAITNAALDVALGLKPEPIVFKESIAKVFYKTMAGEGLEAAVKKYHELKKSAPDQYSFQEDELNTLGYRLMMRGKLKEAIRALQLNVEAYPESSNAYDSLGEVYMKNGNRELAIENYEKSLKLDAGNQNAVEMLKKLKQR
;
A
#
# COMPACT_ATOMS: atom_id res chain seq x y z
N MET A 1 -26.88 -78.18 10.31
CA MET A 1 -27.30 -76.86 9.82
C MET A 1 -26.98 -75.80 10.90
N THR A 2 -25.78 -75.22 10.86
CA THR A 2 -25.34 -74.31 11.88
C THR A 2 -25.30 -72.89 11.26
N ARG A 3 -26.18 -71.99 11.68
CA ARG A 3 -26.25 -70.59 11.21
C ARG A 3 -25.30 -69.77 12.00
N ILE A 4 -24.29 -69.16 11.33
CA ILE A 4 -23.32 -68.19 11.87
C ILE A 4 -23.97 -66.81 11.75
N PHE A 5 -24.29 -66.17 12.89
CA PHE A 5 -24.67 -64.76 12.95
C PHE A 5 -23.37 -63.87 12.88
N ARG A 6 -23.23 -63.14 11.81
CA ARG A 6 -22.21 -62.03 11.75
C ARG A 6 -22.82 -60.78 12.37
N ALA A 7 -22.29 -60.38 13.53
CA ALA A 7 -22.60 -59.09 14.13
C ALA A 7 -21.79 -57.99 13.38
N LEU A 8 -22.48 -57.03 12.72
CA LEU A 8 -21.89 -55.80 12.22
C LEU A 8 -21.72 -54.86 13.41
N ILE A 9 -20.48 -54.55 13.78
CA ILE A 9 -20.14 -53.46 14.70
C ILE A 9 -20.15 -52.18 13.89
N PHE A 10 -21.16 -51.33 14.09
CA PHE A 10 -21.16 -49.94 13.63
C PHE A 10 -20.27 -49.13 14.58
N ALA A 11 -19.07 -48.74 14.16
CA ALA A 11 -18.26 -47.78 14.84
C ALA A 11 -18.90 -46.40 14.64
N LEU A 12 -19.60 -45.89 15.63
CA LEU A 12 -20.02 -44.49 15.72
C LEU A 12 -18.76 -43.63 15.88
N ALA A 13 -18.37 -42.91 14.84
CA ALA A 13 -17.36 -41.88 14.92
C ALA A 13 -17.90 -40.72 15.76
N ILE A 14 -17.48 -40.64 17.02
CA ILE A 14 -17.75 -39.49 17.89
C ILE A 14 -16.96 -38.32 17.31
N PRO A 15 -17.59 -37.19 16.89
CA PRO A 15 -16.86 -36.03 16.45
C PRO A 15 -16.00 -35.51 17.61
N SER A 16 -14.70 -35.39 17.40
CA SER A 16 -13.71 -35.00 18.40
C SER A 16 -14.04 -33.62 18.94
N LEU A 17 -14.32 -33.50 20.22
CA LEU A 17 -14.46 -32.26 21.01
C LEU A 17 -13.17 -31.44 21.05
N ALA A 18 -12.06 -31.95 20.54
CA ALA A 18 -10.75 -31.31 20.52
C ALA A 18 -10.66 -30.13 19.53
N ALA A 19 -11.38 -30.19 18.39
CA ALA A 19 -11.28 -29.13 17.37
C ALA A 19 -11.82 -27.76 17.82
N PRO A 20 -12.95 -27.63 18.50
CA PRO A 20 -13.43 -26.35 19.04
C PRO A 20 -12.54 -25.81 20.17
N LEU A 21 -11.97 -26.69 21.00
CA LEU A 21 -11.06 -26.28 22.10
C LEU A 21 -9.74 -25.67 21.53
N GLN A 22 -9.16 -26.31 20.54
CA GLN A 22 -7.93 -25.83 19.89
C GLN A 22 -8.15 -24.51 19.15
N ALA A 23 -9.31 -24.30 18.53
CA ALA A 23 -9.67 -23.04 17.90
C ALA A 23 -9.82 -21.91 18.93
N GLN A 24 -10.39 -22.19 20.10
CA GLN A 24 -10.51 -21.24 21.20
C GLN A 24 -9.14 -20.88 21.80
N GLU A 25 -8.29 -21.85 22.07
CA GLU A 25 -6.91 -21.62 22.57
C GLU A 25 -6.09 -20.76 21.60
N THR A 26 -6.22 -21.01 20.30
CA THR A 26 -5.56 -20.21 19.28
C THR A 26 -6.04 -18.76 19.30
N ARG A 27 -7.37 -18.55 19.38
CA ARG A 27 -7.94 -17.21 19.44
C ARG A 27 -7.52 -16.46 20.71
N ASP A 28 -7.54 -17.15 21.86
CA ASP A 28 -7.16 -16.55 23.14
C ASP A 28 -5.69 -16.15 23.16
N ARG A 29 -4.80 -16.94 22.53
CA ARG A 29 -3.39 -16.57 22.34
C ARG A 29 -3.21 -15.25 21.58
N PHE A 30 -3.95 -15.01 20.49
CA PHE A 30 -3.90 -13.74 19.77
C PHE A 30 -4.43 -12.58 20.62
N LYS A 31 -5.50 -12.78 21.39
CA LYS A 31 -6.03 -11.77 22.31
C LYS A 31 -5.01 -11.38 23.35
N GLU A 32 -4.40 -12.34 24.03
CA GLU A 32 -3.48 -12.10 25.13
C GLU A 32 -2.17 -11.47 24.67
N GLN A 33 -1.63 -11.92 23.54
CA GLN A 33 -0.30 -11.50 23.09
C GLN A 33 -0.32 -10.34 22.11
N LEU A 34 -1.35 -10.21 21.25
CA LEU A 34 -1.36 -9.24 20.17
C LEU A 34 -2.24 -8.00 20.44
N GLU A 35 -3.43 -8.18 21.05
CA GLU A 35 -4.35 -7.04 21.27
C GLU A 35 -3.72 -5.91 22.12
N PRO A 36 -3.02 -6.20 23.24
CA PRO A 36 -2.37 -5.14 24.01
C PRO A 36 -1.32 -4.35 23.22
N MET A 37 -0.60 -5.05 22.32
CA MET A 37 0.40 -4.42 21.45
C MET A 37 -0.26 -3.52 20.41
N ILE A 38 -1.35 -3.97 19.78
CA ILE A 38 -2.15 -3.18 18.84
C ILE A 38 -2.69 -1.92 19.52
N GLU A 39 -3.34 -2.07 20.66
CA GLU A 39 -3.91 -0.94 21.40
C GLU A 39 -2.84 0.07 21.82
N GLN A 40 -1.68 -0.39 22.27
CA GLN A 40 -0.55 0.47 22.59
C GLN A 40 -0.07 1.24 21.35
N ALA A 41 0.15 0.54 20.24
CA ALA A 41 0.60 1.14 18.98
C ALA A 41 -0.43 2.17 18.45
N MET A 42 -1.72 1.87 18.53
CA MET A 42 -2.78 2.80 18.14
C MET A 42 -2.80 4.05 19.01
N ARG A 43 -2.69 3.90 20.37
CA ARG A 43 -2.63 5.06 21.27
C ARG A 43 -1.42 5.93 21.00
N GLN A 44 -0.23 5.33 20.83
CA GLN A 44 1.02 6.05 20.58
C GLN A 44 1.05 6.71 19.20
N GLY A 45 0.55 6.03 18.17
CA GLY A 45 0.50 6.53 16.79
C GLY A 45 -0.70 7.45 16.50
N GLY A 46 -1.65 7.58 17.44
CA GLY A 46 -2.89 8.34 17.21
C GLY A 46 -3.79 7.72 16.14
N VAL A 47 -3.73 6.38 15.94
CA VAL A 47 -4.49 5.68 14.89
C VAL A 47 -5.96 5.60 15.28
N PRO A 48 -6.90 6.19 14.50
CA PRO A 48 -8.32 6.22 14.86
C PRO A 48 -9.00 4.86 14.78
N GLY A 49 -8.71 4.08 13.74
CA GLY A 49 -9.34 2.81 13.49
C GLY A 49 -8.42 1.82 12.78
N PHE A 50 -8.54 0.56 13.19
CA PHE A 50 -7.70 -0.53 12.74
C PHE A 50 -8.47 -1.84 12.70
N ALA A 51 -8.26 -2.65 11.66
CA ALA A 51 -8.79 -4.02 11.59
C ALA A 51 -7.68 -4.99 11.18
N ILE A 52 -7.76 -6.21 11.72
CA ILE A 52 -6.81 -7.28 11.43
C ILE A 52 -7.52 -8.61 11.30
N ALA A 53 -7.03 -9.48 10.42
CA ALA A 53 -7.33 -10.90 10.42
C ALA A 53 -6.06 -11.73 10.23
N VAL A 54 -6.03 -12.90 10.85
CA VAL A 54 -4.99 -13.91 10.70
C VAL A 54 -5.60 -15.18 10.16
N VAL A 55 -5.01 -15.69 9.08
CA VAL A 55 -5.35 -16.97 8.47
C VAL A 55 -4.27 -17.99 8.82
N GLN A 56 -4.69 -19.18 9.20
CA GLN A 56 -3.82 -20.38 9.31
C GLN A 56 -4.53 -21.58 8.70
N ASN A 57 -3.82 -22.34 7.86
CA ASN A 57 -4.32 -23.59 7.27
C ASN A 57 -5.72 -23.44 6.66
N GLN A 58 -5.90 -22.43 5.80
CA GLN A 58 -7.15 -22.13 5.10
C GLN A 58 -8.34 -21.78 6.03
N LYS A 59 -8.07 -21.24 7.22
CA LYS A 59 -9.10 -20.78 8.16
C LYS A 59 -8.72 -19.44 8.76
N VAL A 60 -9.70 -18.57 8.94
CA VAL A 60 -9.53 -17.36 9.75
C VAL A 60 -9.50 -17.79 11.22
N VAL A 61 -8.35 -17.73 11.85
CA VAL A 61 -8.14 -18.11 13.27
C VAL A 61 -8.32 -16.94 14.23
N TYR A 62 -8.13 -15.72 13.73
CA TYR A 62 -8.33 -14.51 14.50
C TYR A 62 -8.82 -13.38 13.59
N ALA A 63 -9.79 -12.58 14.04
CA ALA A 63 -10.21 -11.35 13.39
C ALA A 63 -10.74 -10.37 14.43
N ALA A 64 -10.28 -9.11 14.38
CA ALA A 64 -10.68 -8.07 15.31
C ALA A 64 -10.68 -6.68 14.64
N GLY A 65 -11.49 -5.78 15.22
CA GLY A 65 -11.51 -4.36 14.87
C GLY A 65 -11.33 -3.51 16.13
N PHE A 66 -10.59 -2.41 15.99
CA PHE A 66 -10.23 -1.50 17.08
C PHE A 66 -10.52 -0.06 16.68
N GLY A 67 -10.96 0.76 17.64
CA GLY A 67 -11.19 2.17 17.44
C GLY A 67 -12.46 2.51 16.65
N LEU A 68 -12.40 3.58 15.86
CA LEU A 68 -13.56 4.23 15.24
C LEU A 68 -13.45 4.25 13.71
N ARG A 69 -14.59 4.06 13.04
CA ARG A 69 -14.70 4.27 11.59
C ARG A 69 -14.63 5.76 11.23
N ASN A 70 -15.09 6.61 12.11
CA ASN A 70 -15.12 8.06 11.95
C ASN A 70 -14.91 8.73 13.31
N LEU A 71 -13.87 9.57 13.46
CA LEU A 71 -13.59 10.29 14.72
C LEU A 71 -14.71 11.25 15.14
N ASN A 72 -15.48 11.75 14.16
CA ASN A 72 -16.61 12.66 14.43
C ASN A 72 -17.84 11.91 14.96
N ASN A 73 -17.84 10.55 14.94
CA ASN A 73 -18.94 9.74 15.42
C ASN A 73 -18.44 8.60 16.33
N LYS A 74 -18.48 8.80 17.63
CA LYS A 74 -18.00 7.82 18.63
C LYS A 74 -18.79 6.49 18.66
N ASN A 75 -19.98 6.44 18.04
CA ASN A 75 -20.79 5.23 17.96
C ASN A 75 -20.38 4.32 16.81
N GLU A 76 -19.60 4.81 15.86
CA GLU A 76 -19.17 4.06 14.70
C GLU A 76 -17.86 3.29 14.99
N LYS A 77 -17.99 2.11 15.62
CA LYS A 77 -16.84 1.25 15.92
C LYS A 77 -16.37 0.50 14.70
N ILE A 78 -15.05 0.28 14.63
CA ILE A 78 -14.46 -0.67 13.68
C ILE A 78 -14.82 -2.09 14.10
N THR A 79 -15.21 -2.88 13.12
CA THR A 79 -15.43 -4.34 13.22
C THR A 79 -14.67 -5.06 12.11
N PRO A 80 -14.52 -6.38 12.14
CA PRO A 80 -13.93 -7.13 11.03
C PRO A 80 -14.67 -6.97 9.68
N GLN A 81 -15.93 -6.52 9.70
CA GLN A 81 -16.75 -6.23 8.52
C GLN A 81 -16.62 -4.81 8.01
N SER A 82 -15.97 -3.90 8.73
CA SER A 82 -15.78 -2.52 8.31
C SER A 82 -15.01 -2.45 7.00
N LEU A 83 -15.48 -1.62 6.06
CA LEU A 83 -14.90 -1.46 4.73
C LEU A 83 -13.85 -0.36 4.75
N PHE A 84 -12.66 -0.70 4.27
CA PHE A 84 -11.56 0.21 4.11
C PHE A 84 -11.20 0.36 2.63
N HIS A 85 -10.66 1.49 2.27
CA HIS A 85 -9.98 1.68 1.00
C HIS A 85 -8.64 0.93 1.02
N MET A 86 -8.46 0.01 0.08
CA MET A 86 -7.31 -0.90 0.07
C MET A 86 -6.09 -0.35 -0.66
N ALA A 87 -6.27 0.78 -1.35
CA ALA A 87 -5.22 1.40 -2.15
C ALA A 87 -4.53 0.38 -3.07
N SER A 88 -3.21 0.36 -3.11
CA SER A 88 -2.42 -0.46 -4.03
C SER A 88 -2.59 -1.98 -3.88
N ILE A 89 -3.27 -2.49 -2.85
CA ILE A 89 -3.67 -3.92 -2.82
C ILE A 89 -4.67 -4.23 -3.97
N THR A 90 -5.21 -3.24 -4.64
CA THR A 90 -5.98 -3.40 -5.90
C THR A 90 -5.13 -4.02 -7.02
N LYS A 91 -3.83 -3.72 -7.09
CA LYS A 91 -2.94 -4.17 -8.18
C LYS A 91 -2.83 -5.67 -8.36
N PRO A 92 -2.72 -6.51 -7.32
CA PRO A 92 -2.81 -7.97 -7.46
C PRO A 92 -4.10 -8.47 -8.10
N PHE A 93 -5.22 -7.74 -7.99
CA PHE A 93 -6.47 -8.09 -8.68
C PHE A 93 -6.38 -7.80 -10.19
N VAL A 94 -5.73 -6.68 -10.57
CA VAL A 94 -5.39 -6.39 -11.98
C VAL A 94 -4.49 -7.50 -12.53
N ALA A 95 -3.43 -7.85 -11.81
CA ALA A 95 -2.51 -8.91 -12.24
C ALA A 95 -3.22 -10.26 -12.40
N THR A 96 -4.09 -10.64 -11.46
CA THR A 96 -4.89 -11.87 -11.55
C THR A 96 -5.82 -11.85 -12.76
N SER A 97 -6.47 -10.72 -13.05
CA SER A 97 -7.33 -10.55 -14.23
C SER A 97 -6.54 -10.72 -15.54
N ILE A 98 -5.37 -10.09 -15.64
CA ILE A 98 -4.47 -10.28 -16.78
C ILE A 98 -4.04 -11.73 -16.90
N MET A 99 -3.67 -12.39 -15.80
CA MET A 99 -3.24 -13.79 -15.82
C MET A 99 -4.38 -14.75 -16.20
N GLN A 100 -5.63 -14.48 -15.85
CA GLN A 100 -6.79 -15.20 -16.35
C GLN A 100 -6.91 -15.11 -17.87
N MET A 101 -6.66 -13.93 -18.44
CA MET A 101 -6.66 -13.73 -19.90
C MET A 101 -5.44 -14.39 -20.57
N VAL A 102 -4.31 -14.48 -19.86
CA VAL A 102 -3.14 -15.25 -20.34
C VAL A 102 -3.47 -16.74 -20.41
N GLU A 103 -4.11 -17.31 -19.38
CA GLU A 103 -4.57 -18.70 -19.38
C GLU A 103 -5.57 -19.00 -20.52
N GLN A 104 -6.38 -17.99 -20.88
CA GLN A 104 -7.34 -18.07 -21.99
C GLN A 104 -6.68 -17.86 -23.37
N GLY A 105 -5.37 -17.56 -23.44
CA GLY A 105 -4.67 -17.26 -24.68
C GLY A 105 -5.00 -15.90 -25.31
N LYS A 106 -5.77 -15.05 -24.61
CA LYS A 106 -6.16 -13.72 -25.09
C LYS A 106 -5.04 -12.68 -24.94
N ILE A 107 -4.20 -12.82 -23.91
CA ILE A 107 -3.05 -11.96 -23.64
C ILE A 107 -1.76 -12.80 -23.61
N SER A 108 -0.67 -12.26 -24.17
CA SER A 108 0.69 -12.76 -23.97
C SER A 108 1.45 -11.77 -23.09
N LEU A 109 2.09 -12.24 -22.03
CA LEU A 109 2.85 -11.38 -21.12
C LEU A 109 3.98 -10.63 -21.83
N ASP A 110 4.59 -11.25 -22.84
CA ASP A 110 5.76 -10.71 -23.55
C ASP A 110 5.38 -9.97 -24.84
N ALA A 111 4.08 -9.83 -25.12
CA ALA A 111 3.60 -8.99 -26.20
C ALA A 111 3.62 -7.51 -25.81
N PRO A 112 3.89 -6.61 -26.78
CA PRO A 112 3.86 -5.18 -26.53
C PRO A 112 2.44 -4.68 -26.22
N LEU A 113 2.34 -3.70 -25.30
CA LEU A 113 1.10 -3.05 -24.89
C LEU A 113 0.25 -2.58 -26.08
N VAL A 114 0.89 -1.98 -27.10
CA VAL A 114 0.22 -1.42 -28.28
C VAL A 114 -0.55 -2.45 -29.12
N LYS A 115 -0.27 -3.74 -28.95
CA LYS A 115 -1.06 -4.83 -29.52
C LYS A 115 -2.49 -4.85 -28.99
N TYR A 116 -2.67 -4.53 -27.70
CA TYR A 116 -3.96 -4.58 -27.00
C TYR A 116 -4.65 -3.22 -26.96
N LEU A 117 -3.87 -2.13 -26.91
CA LEU A 117 -4.34 -0.75 -26.94
C LEU A 117 -3.72 0.00 -28.14
N PRO A 118 -4.20 -0.22 -29.37
CA PRO A 118 -3.61 0.40 -30.59
C PRO A 118 -3.74 1.92 -30.61
N TYR A 119 -4.58 2.51 -29.80
CA TYR A 119 -4.73 3.96 -29.62
C TYR A 119 -3.79 4.56 -28.59
N PHE A 120 -3.15 3.75 -27.73
CA PHE A 120 -2.21 4.24 -26.71
C PHE A 120 -1.02 4.93 -27.36
N ARG A 121 -0.65 6.09 -26.85
CA ARG A 121 0.49 6.89 -27.31
C ARG A 121 1.21 7.51 -26.12
N MET A 122 2.52 7.66 -26.27
CA MET A 122 3.38 8.54 -25.47
C MET A 122 4.25 9.37 -26.41
N ARG A 123 4.86 10.44 -25.91
CA ARG A 123 5.80 11.25 -26.72
C ARG A 123 7.06 10.47 -27.09
N ASP A 124 7.49 9.58 -26.24
CA ASP A 124 8.70 8.79 -26.37
C ASP A 124 8.39 7.47 -27.10
N GLU A 125 8.90 7.31 -28.30
CA GLU A 125 8.64 6.15 -29.18
C GLU A 125 9.00 4.78 -28.57
N ARG A 126 9.86 4.76 -27.52
CA ARG A 126 10.21 3.52 -26.81
C ARG A 126 8.98 2.85 -26.15
N TYR A 127 7.89 3.59 -25.94
CA TYR A 127 6.64 3.04 -25.41
C TYR A 127 6.11 1.85 -26.22
N LYS A 128 6.42 1.79 -27.53
CA LYS A 128 5.98 0.72 -28.42
C LYS A 128 6.56 -0.66 -28.07
N ALA A 129 7.68 -0.68 -27.35
CA ALA A 129 8.36 -1.89 -26.92
C ALA A 129 7.95 -2.36 -25.51
N ILE A 130 7.15 -1.59 -24.77
CA ILE A 130 6.73 -1.95 -23.41
C ILE A 130 5.84 -3.19 -23.45
N THR A 131 6.21 -4.23 -22.70
CA THR A 131 5.44 -5.47 -22.59
C THR A 131 4.50 -5.46 -21.39
N ILE A 132 3.46 -6.30 -21.44
CA ILE A 132 2.52 -6.49 -20.33
C ILE A 132 3.28 -6.96 -19.07
N ARG A 133 4.25 -7.87 -19.20
CA ARG A 133 5.11 -8.34 -18.10
C ARG A 133 5.85 -7.19 -17.41
N GLN A 134 6.47 -6.31 -18.19
CA GLN A 134 7.23 -5.18 -17.66
C GLN A 134 6.35 -4.22 -16.86
N MET A 135 5.11 -4.00 -17.30
CA MET A 135 4.14 -3.18 -16.58
C MET A 135 3.74 -3.82 -15.25
N LEU A 136 3.38 -5.10 -15.26
CA LEU A 136 2.98 -5.88 -14.07
C LEU A 136 4.09 -5.98 -13.01
N SER A 137 5.34 -5.88 -13.44
CA SER A 137 6.52 -6.00 -12.54
C SER A 137 7.22 -4.67 -12.27
N HIS A 138 6.60 -3.54 -12.61
CA HIS A 138 7.15 -2.19 -12.38
C HIS A 138 8.54 -1.95 -12.99
N VAL A 139 8.79 -2.52 -14.17
CA VAL A 139 10.03 -2.33 -14.95
C VAL A 139 9.75 -1.80 -16.35
N SER A 140 8.62 -1.15 -16.54
CA SER A 140 8.19 -0.61 -17.84
C SER A 140 8.92 0.67 -18.26
N GLY A 141 9.59 1.35 -17.32
CA GLY A 141 10.15 2.68 -17.56
C GLY A 141 9.13 3.81 -17.60
N MET A 142 7.85 3.53 -17.32
CA MET A 142 6.80 4.55 -17.24
C MET A 142 6.97 5.44 -16.01
N PRO A 143 6.62 6.74 -16.08
CA PRO A 143 6.50 7.60 -14.90
C PRO A 143 5.36 7.14 -14.00
N ASP A 144 5.21 7.79 -12.85
CA ASP A 144 4.07 7.56 -11.97
C ASP A 144 3.00 8.62 -12.16
N VAL A 145 1.83 8.44 -11.50
CA VAL A 145 0.76 9.43 -11.42
C VAL A 145 1.24 10.58 -10.53
N GLU A 146 1.16 11.81 -11.03
CA GLU A 146 1.56 13.00 -10.27
C GLU A 146 0.44 13.49 -9.34
N ASP A 147 -0.82 13.47 -9.82
CA ASP A 147 -1.99 13.89 -9.07
C ASP A 147 -3.16 12.92 -9.36
N TYR A 148 -3.74 12.38 -8.31
CA TYR A 148 -4.90 11.48 -8.41
C TYR A 148 -6.22 12.23 -8.54
N GLU A 149 -6.23 13.55 -8.43
CA GLU A 149 -7.43 14.39 -8.50
C GLU A 149 -8.57 13.87 -7.60
N TRP A 150 -8.24 13.45 -6.35
CA TRP A 150 -9.25 12.97 -5.40
C TRP A 150 -10.30 14.03 -5.05
N ASP A 151 -9.98 15.31 -5.24
CA ASP A 151 -10.88 16.45 -5.04
C ASP A 151 -11.83 16.68 -6.24
N LYS A 152 -11.58 16.03 -7.40
CA LYS A 152 -12.37 16.12 -8.65
C LYS A 152 -12.74 14.73 -9.19
N PRO A 153 -13.38 13.87 -8.39
CA PRO A 153 -13.59 12.48 -8.74
C PRO A 153 -14.50 12.30 -9.96
N GLN A 154 -14.09 11.45 -10.86
CA GLN A 154 -14.89 10.97 -11.99
C GLN A 154 -15.56 9.65 -11.59
N TYR A 155 -16.81 9.43 -12.08
CA TYR A 155 -17.60 8.25 -11.72
C TYR A 155 -18.12 7.48 -12.94
N ASP A 156 -18.02 8.04 -14.13
CA ASP A 156 -18.55 7.45 -15.36
C ASP A 156 -17.63 6.37 -15.94
N ASP A 157 -18.20 5.52 -16.80
CA ASP A 157 -17.51 4.36 -17.38
C ASP A 157 -16.36 4.73 -18.34
N GLY A 158 -16.36 5.94 -18.89
CA GLY A 158 -15.30 6.42 -19.79
C GLY A 158 -14.08 7.00 -19.10
N ALA A 159 -14.11 7.16 -17.75
CA ALA A 159 -13.06 7.86 -17.01
C ALA A 159 -11.66 7.24 -17.22
N LEU A 160 -11.55 5.92 -17.13
CA LEU A 160 -10.28 5.21 -17.28
C LEU A 160 -9.69 5.36 -18.70
N GLU A 161 -10.49 5.15 -19.75
CA GLU A 161 -10.02 5.29 -21.12
C GLU A 161 -9.60 6.73 -21.44
N ARG A 162 -10.35 7.73 -20.95
CA ARG A 162 -9.96 9.15 -21.10
C ARG A 162 -8.62 9.44 -20.48
N TYR A 163 -8.37 8.92 -19.28
CA TYR A 163 -7.07 9.05 -18.62
C TYR A 163 -5.96 8.41 -19.48
N VAL A 164 -6.12 7.16 -19.91
CA VAL A 164 -5.12 6.46 -20.73
C VAL A 164 -4.82 7.20 -22.03
N ARG A 165 -5.83 7.79 -22.67
CA ARG A 165 -5.66 8.62 -23.89
C ARG A 165 -4.96 9.95 -23.62
N SER A 166 -5.04 10.49 -22.41
CA SER A 166 -4.40 11.77 -22.04
C SER A 166 -2.88 11.68 -21.88
N LEU A 167 -2.31 10.47 -21.77
CA LEU A 167 -0.90 10.24 -21.50
C LEU A 167 0.05 10.54 -22.67
N GLY A 168 -0.47 10.91 -23.83
CA GLY A 168 0.29 11.14 -25.07
C GLY A 168 1.42 12.19 -24.99
N GLY A 169 1.34 13.11 -24.02
CA GLY A 169 2.36 14.13 -23.76
C GLY A 169 3.55 13.69 -22.91
N LEU A 170 3.48 12.52 -22.29
CA LEU A 170 4.47 12.04 -21.34
C LEU A 170 5.60 11.26 -22.03
N SER A 171 6.77 11.23 -21.40
CA SER A 171 7.94 10.47 -21.82
C SER A 171 8.29 9.40 -20.79
N LEU A 172 8.97 8.33 -21.23
CA LEU A 172 9.53 7.34 -20.32
C LEU A 172 10.68 7.95 -19.51
N ILE A 173 10.84 7.47 -18.28
CA ILE A 173 11.91 7.89 -17.36
C ILE A 173 13.11 6.91 -17.39
N ALA A 174 12.94 5.75 -18.04
CA ALA A 174 13.98 4.76 -18.27
C ALA A 174 13.62 3.90 -19.48
N ASP A 175 14.60 3.16 -20.03
CA ASP A 175 14.34 2.15 -21.05
C ASP A 175 13.50 1.00 -20.45
N PRO A 176 12.50 0.48 -21.20
CA PRO A 176 11.71 -0.66 -20.73
C PRO A 176 12.61 -1.85 -20.38
N GLY A 177 12.40 -2.40 -19.18
CA GLY A 177 13.16 -3.54 -18.68
C GLY A 177 14.52 -3.21 -18.05
N THR A 178 14.88 -1.94 -17.85
CA THR A 178 16.23 -1.56 -17.34
C THR A 178 16.25 -1.03 -15.91
N LYS A 179 15.11 -0.55 -15.40
CA LYS A 179 15.01 0.04 -14.07
C LYS A 179 13.71 -0.37 -13.39
N PHE A 180 13.80 -0.75 -12.11
CA PHE A 180 12.61 -0.86 -11.27
C PHE A 180 12.10 0.55 -10.95
N GLN A 181 10.87 0.81 -11.34
CA GLN A 181 10.17 2.07 -11.05
C GLN A 181 8.70 1.74 -10.80
N TYR A 182 8.28 1.86 -9.54
CA TYR A 182 6.87 1.68 -9.21
C TYR A 182 6.03 2.67 -10.01
N SER A 183 4.99 2.18 -10.67
CA SER A 183 4.12 3.01 -11.52
C SER A 183 2.67 2.62 -11.33
N ASN A 184 1.89 3.50 -10.75
CA ASN A 184 0.43 3.41 -10.70
C ASN A 184 -0.15 3.56 -12.11
N MET A 185 0.40 4.50 -12.90
CA MET A 185 0.02 4.73 -14.30
C MET A 185 0.05 3.45 -15.14
N ALA A 186 1.05 2.59 -14.96
CA ALA A 186 1.12 1.32 -15.66
C ALA A 186 -0.09 0.42 -15.34
N TYR A 187 -0.58 0.45 -14.11
CA TYR A 187 -1.74 -0.34 -13.70
C TYR A 187 -3.07 0.25 -14.16
N GLU A 188 -3.17 1.58 -14.29
CA GLU A 188 -4.33 2.20 -14.94
C GLU A 188 -4.45 1.73 -16.40
N ILE A 189 -3.34 1.72 -17.13
CA ILE A 189 -3.30 1.23 -18.51
C ILE A 189 -3.63 -0.27 -18.58
N LEU A 190 -3.13 -1.09 -17.65
CA LEU A 190 -3.48 -2.51 -17.59
C LEU A 190 -4.97 -2.73 -17.29
N GLY A 191 -5.62 -1.88 -16.51
CA GLY A 191 -7.06 -1.89 -16.32
C GLY A 191 -7.83 -1.64 -17.63
N ASP A 192 -7.36 -0.71 -18.45
CA ASP A 192 -7.94 -0.45 -19.77
C ASP A 192 -7.68 -1.63 -20.74
N VAL A 193 -6.51 -2.29 -20.65
CA VAL A 193 -6.25 -3.55 -21.39
C VAL A 193 -7.29 -4.62 -21.01
N ILE A 194 -7.57 -4.79 -19.70
CA ILE A 194 -8.60 -5.73 -19.22
C ILE A 194 -9.94 -5.38 -19.87
N ALA A 195 -10.34 -4.12 -19.83
CA ALA A 195 -11.63 -3.69 -20.38
C ALA A 195 -11.73 -3.95 -21.89
N LYS A 196 -10.69 -3.63 -22.67
CA LYS A 196 -10.71 -3.80 -24.13
C LYS A 196 -10.65 -5.25 -24.56
N VAL A 197 -9.89 -6.10 -23.87
CA VAL A 197 -9.72 -7.51 -24.21
C VAL A 197 -10.92 -8.35 -23.77
N SER A 198 -11.54 -8.02 -22.63
CA SER A 198 -12.71 -8.73 -22.12
C SER A 198 -14.03 -8.27 -22.74
N GLY A 199 -14.13 -7.00 -23.09
CA GLY A 199 -15.40 -6.34 -23.45
C GLY A 199 -16.26 -5.97 -22.23
N GLU A 200 -15.71 -6.07 -21.02
CA GLU A 200 -16.36 -5.69 -19.73
C GLU A 200 -15.62 -4.48 -19.15
N SER A 201 -16.26 -3.68 -18.28
CA SER A 201 -15.50 -2.70 -17.48
C SER A 201 -14.49 -3.44 -16.58
N PHE A 202 -13.38 -2.79 -16.24
CA PHE A 202 -12.40 -3.36 -15.31
C PHE A 202 -13.05 -3.83 -14.00
N GLU A 203 -13.93 -3.00 -13.44
CA GLU A 203 -14.61 -3.27 -12.18
C GLU A 203 -15.55 -4.48 -12.29
N ASP A 204 -16.34 -4.58 -13.37
CA ASP A 204 -17.23 -5.70 -13.60
C ASP A 204 -16.46 -7.00 -13.83
N TYR A 205 -15.33 -6.94 -14.55
CA TYR A 205 -14.48 -8.09 -14.74
C TYR A 205 -13.97 -8.64 -13.40
N VAL A 206 -13.36 -7.78 -12.57
CA VAL A 206 -12.87 -8.20 -11.25
C VAL A 206 -14.01 -8.75 -10.39
N LYS A 207 -15.16 -8.07 -10.37
CA LYS A 207 -16.32 -8.51 -9.63
C LYS A 207 -16.75 -9.94 -10.02
N ARG A 208 -16.98 -10.19 -11.32
CA ARG A 208 -17.51 -11.47 -11.80
C ARG A 208 -16.50 -12.60 -11.75
N HIS A 209 -15.23 -12.30 -12.05
CA HIS A 209 -14.22 -13.35 -12.25
C HIS A 209 -13.32 -13.58 -11.03
N ILE A 210 -13.40 -12.70 -10.01
CA ILE A 210 -12.58 -12.82 -8.80
C ILE A 210 -13.43 -12.70 -7.53
N LEU A 211 -14.12 -11.58 -7.31
CA LEU A 211 -14.81 -11.32 -6.04
C LEU A 211 -15.96 -12.30 -5.80
N GLU A 212 -16.85 -12.49 -6.77
CA GLU A 212 -18.00 -13.39 -6.66
C GLU A 212 -17.58 -14.87 -6.52
N PRO A 213 -16.67 -15.42 -7.35
CA PRO A 213 -16.19 -16.78 -7.18
C PRO A 213 -15.57 -17.05 -5.82
N LEU A 214 -14.84 -16.09 -5.27
CA LEU A 214 -14.23 -16.19 -3.95
C LEU A 214 -15.18 -15.84 -2.80
N GLY A 215 -16.43 -15.44 -3.07
CA GLY A 215 -17.40 -15.06 -2.06
C GLY A 215 -17.02 -13.80 -1.27
N MET A 216 -16.29 -12.86 -1.86
CA MET A 216 -15.92 -11.55 -1.31
C MET A 216 -17.08 -10.55 -1.47
N ARG A 217 -18.19 -10.82 -0.78
CA ARG A 217 -19.49 -10.19 -1.03
C ARG A 217 -19.60 -8.73 -0.65
N SER A 218 -18.74 -8.27 0.25
CA SER A 218 -18.71 -6.88 0.71
C SER A 218 -17.71 -6.03 -0.07
N SER A 219 -16.86 -6.66 -0.89
CA SER A 219 -15.80 -5.98 -1.64
C SER A 219 -16.33 -5.40 -2.95
N THR A 220 -15.84 -4.21 -3.30
CA THR A 220 -16.18 -3.53 -4.56
C THR A 220 -15.06 -2.55 -4.96
N LEU A 221 -14.97 -2.24 -6.27
CA LEU A 221 -14.08 -1.19 -6.78
C LEU A 221 -14.81 0.15 -6.99
N LEU A 222 -16.14 0.13 -6.94
CA LEU A 222 -16.97 1.31 -7.11
C LEU A 222 -17.48 1.82 -5.76
N VAL A 223 -17.00 2.96 -5.29
CA VAL A 223 -17.35 3.52 -3.97
C VAL A 223 -18.87 3.66 -3.77
N LYS A 224 -19.62 3.97 -4.83
CA LYS A 224 -21.09 4.06 -4.77
C LYS A 224 -21.80 2.74 -4.51
N GLN A 225 -21.12 1.60 -4.68
CA GLN A 225 -21.63 0.27 -4.36
C GLN A 225 -21.21 -0.23 -2.98
N ALA A 226 -20.27 0.47 -2.31
CA ALA A 226 -19.88 0.14 -0.94
C ALA A 226 -21.02 0.43 0.04
N ASP A 227 -21.26 -0.46 0.99
CA ASP A 227 -22.27 -0.22 2.04
C ASP A 227 -21.82 0.95 2.93
N PRO A 228 -22.53 2.10 2.92
CA PRO A 228 -22.12 3.28 3.67
C PRO A 228 -22.13 3.06 5.20
N ARG A 229 -22.88 2.05 5.68
CA ARG A 229 -22.92 1.70 7.11
C ARG A 229 -21.64 1.01 7.57
N LEU A 230 -20.87 0.44 6.64
CA LEU A 230 -19.62 -0.27 6.91
C LEU A 230 -18.39 0.53 6.50
N LEU A 231 -18.57 1.52 5.60
CA LEU A 231 -17.47 2.29 5.03
C LEU A 231 -16.79 3.16 6.11
N THR A 232 -15.46 3.15 6.14
CA THR A 232 -14.65 3.95 7.05
C THR A 232 -14.31 5.30 6.42
N SER A 233 -14.22 6.35 7.26
CA SER A 233 -13.75 7.67 6.84
C SER A 233 -12.22 7.71 6.82
N PRO A 234 -11.60 8.40 5.85
CA PRO A 234 -10.17 8.66 5.83
C PRO A 234 -9.77 9.64 6.93
N HIS A 235 -8.65 9.38 7.62
CA HIS A 235 -8.09 10.29 8.61
C HIS A 235 -6.64 10.64 8.25
N VAL A 236 -6.33 11.91 8.41
CA VAL A 236 -5.02 12.49 8.08
C VAL A 236 -4.52 13.35 9.25
N LEU A 237 -3.25 13.66 9.28
CA LEU A 237 -2.76 14.76 10.12
C LEU A 237 -3.20 16.08 9.47
N ASP A 238 -3.96 16.85 10.24
CA ASP A 238 -4.36 18.19 9.84
C ASP A 238 -3.17 19.18 9.91
N ASP A 239 -3.48 20.45 9.70
CA ASP A 239 -2.52 21.53 9.72
C ASP A 239 -1.87 21.78 11.07
N SER A 240 -2.48 21.28 12.14
CA SER A 240 -2.00 21.39 13.53
C SER A 240 -1.26 20.14 14.01
N TYR A 241 -1.00 19.18 13.11
CA TYR A 241 -0.50 17.83 13.45
C TYR A 241 -1.42 17.06 14.40
N GLU A 242 -2.72 17.37 14.36
CA GLU A 242 -3.75 16.57 15.01
C GLU A 242 -4.44 15.65 13.99
N VAL A 243 -4.89 14.49 14.46
CA VAL A 243 -5.60 13.55 13.59
C VAL A 243 -7.03 14.03 13.37
N ALA A 244 -7.41 14.19 12.11
CA ALA A 244 -8.72 14.66 11.70
C ALA A 244 -9.28 13.84 10.54
N VAL A 245 -10.61 13.84 10.37
CA VAL A 245 -11.24 13.29 9.17
C VAL A 245 -10.81 14.11 7.96
N SER A 246 -10.29 13.44 6.93
CA SER A 246 -9.90 14.09 5.68
C SER A 246 -11.09 14.74 4.99
N ARG A 247 -10.86 15.92 4.41
CA ARG A 247 -11.85 16.61 3.56
C ARG A 247 -11.99 15.95 2.20
N VAL A 248 -11.01 15.13 1.81
CA VAL A 248 -10.96 14.44 0.52
C VAL A 248 -11.06 12.95 0.77
N PHE A 249 -11.95 12.28 0.05
CA PHE A 249 -12.07 10.83 0.04
C PHE A 249 -11.28 10.28 -1.15
N PRO A 250 -10.37 9.30 -0.99
CA PRO A 250 -9.52 8.81 -2.07
C PRO A 250 -10.33 7.94 -3.03
N TYR A 251 -11.02 8.57 -3.97
CA TYR A 251 -11.74 7.91 -5.05
C TYR A 251 -11.74 8.76 -6.32
N ASN A 252 -11.29 8.14 -7.41
CA ASN A 252 -11.49 8.63 -8.75
C ASN A 252 -11.47 7.42 -9.69
N ARG A 253 -12.52 7.21 -10.48
CA ARG A 253 -12.66 6.00 -11.28
C ARG A 253 -11.56 5.83 -12.33
N MET A 254 -10.94 6.92 -12.77
CA MET A 254 -9.80 6.83 -13.70
C MET A 254 -8.58 6.14 -13.08
N HIS A 255 -8.50 6.07 -11.72
CA HIS A 255 -7.45 5.39 -10.97
C HIS A 255 -7.94 4.09 -10.31
N SER A 256 -9.08 3.55 -10.77
CA SER A 256 -9.66 2.33 -10.22
C SER A 256 -8.69 1.14 -10.25
N PRO A 257 -7.93 0.88 -11.32
CA PRO A 257 -7.07 -0.30 -11.39
C PRO A 257 -5.87 -0.26 -10.43
N SER A 258 -5.37 0.92 -10.08
CA SER A 258 -4.23 1.01 -9.16
C SER A 258 -4.63 1.04 -7.69
N SER A 259 -5.91 1.44 -7.36
CA SER A 259 -6.17 1.95 -6.02
C SER A 259 -7.56 1.67 -5.41
N THR A 260 -8.65 1.56 -6.17
CA THR A 260 -10.00 1.77 -5.60
C THR A 260 -10.71 0.55 -5.06
N LEU A 261 -10.04 -0.52 -4.72
CA LEU A 261 -10.69 -1.64 -4.02
C LEU A 261 -11.11 -1.22 -2.60
N TYR A 262 -12.39 -1.39 -2.28
CA TYR A 262 -12.95 -1.33 -0.93
C TYR A 262 -13.20 -2.74 -0.45
N SER A 263 -12.68 -3.08 0.73
CA SER A 263 -12.80 -4.42 1.27
C SER A 263 -12.72 -4.41 2.80
N ASN A 264 -12.92 -5.57 3.40
CA ASN A 264 -12.75 -5.82 4.83
C ASN A 264 -11.79 -6.98 5.08
N VAL A 265 -11.35 -7.17 6.32
CA VAL A 265 -10.36 -8.20 6.65
C VAL A 265 -10.86 -9.62 6.42
N LEU A 266 -12.18 -9.87 6.44
CA LEU A 266 -12.76 -11.20 6.21
C LEU A 266 -12.75 -11.54 4.70
N ASP A 267 -13.20 -10.64 3.85
CA ASP A 267 -13.15 -10.81 2.39
C ASP A 267 -11.70 -10.94 1.91
N MET A 268 -10.80 -10.08 2.41
CA MET A 268 -9.37 -10.18 2.08
C MET A 268 -8.71 -11.44 2.62
N SER A 269 -9.21 -12.03 3.71
CA SER A 269 -8.77 -13.35 4.15
C SER A 269 -9.12 -14.44 3.14
N ARG A 270 -10.30 -14.36 2.50
CA ARG A 270 -10.68 -15.27 1.41
C ARG A 270 -9.75 -15.14 0.21
N TRP A 271 -9.41 -13.90 -0.17
CA TRP A 271 -8.40 -13.61 -1.18
C TRP A 271 -7.03 -14.22 -0.83
N ALA A 272 -6.57 -14.04 0.41
CA ALA A 272 -5.32 -14.62 0.88
C ALA A 272 -5.34 -16.16 0.85
N MET A 273 -6.43 -16.78 1.31
CA MET A 273 -6.61 -18.24 1.27
C MET A 273 -6.55 -18.78 -0.16
N ALA A 274 -7.26 -18.14 -1.10
CA ALA A 274 -7.23 -18.54 -2.51
C ALA A 274 -5.81 -18.45 -3.09
N ASN A 275 -5.08 -17.37 -2.83
CA ASN A 275 -3.71 -17.21 -3.31
C ASN A 275 -2.76 -18.25 -2.70
N MET A 276 -2.79 -18.46 -1.37
CA MET A 276 -1.97 -19.49 -0.70
C MET A 276 -2.30 -20.91 -1.19
N ASN A 277 -3.55 -21.17 -1.56
CA ASN A 277 -3.99 -22.44 -2.16
C ASN A 277 -3.89 -22.43 -3.69
N ARG A 278 -3.02 -21.56 -4.24
CA ARG A 278 -2.68 -21.52 -5.67
C ARG A 278 -3.92 -21.45 -6.57
N GLY A 279 -4.80 -20.50 -6.24
CA GLY A 279 -5.94 -20.10 -7.06
C GLY A 279 -7.26 -20.78 -6.75
N GLU A 280 -7.35 -21.60 -5.72
CA GLU A 280 -8.57 -22.32 -5.38
C GLU A 280 -9.07 -22.00 -3.98
N LEU A 281 -10.39 -21.78 -3.84
CA LEU A 281 -11.08 -21.64 -2.57
C LEU A 281 -12.50 -22.20 -2.69
N ASP A 282 -12.94 -23.01 -1.72
CA ASP A 282 -14.28 -23.60 -1.65
C ASP A 282 -14.70 -24.31 -2.98
N GLY A 283 -13.76 -25.00 -3.62
CA GLY A 283 -13.97 -25.68 -4.91
C GLY A 283 -14.10 -24.74 -6.13
N LYS A 284 -13.88 -23.44 -5.96
CA LYS A 284 -13.83 -22.47 -7.05
C LYS A 284 -12.38 -22.09 -7.36
N ARG A 285 -12.01 -22.21 -8.65
CA ARG A 285 -10.67 -21.88 -9.15
C ARG A 285 -10.71 -20.58 -9.94
N ILE A 286 -9.85 -19.63 -9.56
CA ILE A 286 -9.69 -18.35 -10.26
C ILE A 286 -8.45 -18.32 -11.16
N LEU A 287 -7.43 -19.14 -10.88
CA LEU A 287 -6.21 -19.32 -11.67
C LEU A 287 -5.71 -20.76 -11.53
N GLN A 288 -4.99 -21.24 -12.52
CA GLN A 288 -4.30 -22.53 -12.45
C GLN A 288 -3.13 -22.45 -11.45
N ALA A 289 -2.83 -23.58 -10.81
CA ALA A 289 -1.75 -23.64 -9.82
C ALA A 289 -0.38 -23.27 -10.41
N SER A 290 -0.11 -23.67 -11.66
CA SER A 290 1.15 -23.35 -12.39
C SER A 290 1.32 -21.84 -12.64
N THR A 291 0.24 -21.09 -12.73
CA THR A 291 0.29 -19.65 -12.95
C THR A 291 0.97 -18.92 -11.79
N TYR A 292 0.84 -19.43 -10.56
CA TYR A 292 1.52 -18.89 -9.38
C TYR A 292 3.04 -19.06 -9.43
N ASP A 293 3.55 -20.08 -10.16
CA ASP A 293 5.00 -20.23 -10.39
C ASP A 293 5.55 -19.10 -11.24
N VAL A 294 4.72 -18.55 -12.15
CA VAL A 294 5.06 -17.38 -12.93
C VAL A 294 4.90 -16.10 -12.11
N MET A 295 3.77 -15.94 -11.40
CA MET A 295 3.46 -14.71 -10.66
C MET A 295 4.43 -14.44 -9.50
N TRP A 296 4.86 -15.48 -8.82
CA TRP A 296 5.75 -15.39 -7.65
C TRP A 296 7.23 -15.62 -7.99
N LYS A 297 7.57 -15.72 -9.27
CA LYS A 297 8.95 -15.72 -9.73
C LYS A 297 9.48 -14.29 -9.75
N PRO A 298 10.71 -14.03 -9.28
CA PRO A 298 11.36 -12.73 -9.47
C PRO A 298 11.35 -12.27 -10.92
N ALA A 299 11.10 -10.99 -11.15
CA ALA A 299 11.03 -10.40 -12.49
C ALA A 299 12.37 -10.44 -13.24
N GLY A 300 13.49 -10.53 -12.51
CA GLY A 300 14.84 -10.66 -13.06
C GLY A 300 15.88 -10.67 -11.94
N ASP A 301 17.12 -10.95 -12.29
CA ASP A 301 18.23 -11.04 -11.31
C ASP A 301 18.48 -9.72 -10.57
N GLY A 302 18.22 -8.59 -11.23
CA GLY A 302 18.31 -7.26 -10.63
C GLY A 302 17.10 -6.86 -9.78
N TRP A 303 15.98 -7.63 -9.83
CA TRP A 303 14.71 -7.28 -9.20
C TRP A 303 14.10 -8.47 -8.45
N LYS A 304 14.90 -9.06 -7.57
CA LYS A 304 14.50 -10.24 -6.79
C LYS A 304 13.33 -9.99 -5.84
N GLN A 305 13.09 -8.71 -5.49
CA GLN A 305 12.04 -8.27 -4.58
C GLN A 305 10.64 -8.16 -5.20
N ILE A 306 10.51 -8.36 -6.53
CA ILE A 306 9.22 -8.19 -7.23
C ILE A 306 8.96 -9.34 -8.20
N GLY A 307 7.75 -9.87 -8.18
CA GLY A 307 7.20 -10.77 -9.18
C GLY A 307 6.18 -10.05 -10.06
N ILE A 308 5.16 -10.76 -10.53
CA ILE A 308 4.00 -10.15 -11.20
C ILE A 308 3.08 -9.58 -10.12
N SER A 309 3.16 -8.28 -9.89
CA SER A 309 2.41 -7.50 -8.87
C SER A 309 2.73 -7.82 -7.40
N TRP A 310 3.43 -8.88 -7.09
CA TRP A 310 3.69 -9.30 -5.73
C TRP A 310 5.11 -8.95 -5.29
N PHE A 311 5.25 -8.30 -4.13
CA PHE A 311 6.53 -8.14 -3.46
C PHE A 311 6.96 -9.45 -2.82
N LEU A 312 8.22 -9.81 -3.08
CA LEU A 312 8.86 -11.04 -2.63
C LEU A 312 9.97 -10.70 -1.64
N ARG A 313 9.94 -11.33 -0.47
CA ARG A 313 10.95 -11.13 0.56
C ARG A 313 11.04 -12.35 1.46
N GLU A 314 11.83 -12.27 2.49
CA GLU A 314 11.94 -13.29 3.54
C GLU A 314 11.54 -12.72 4.90
N TYR A 315 10.99 -13.57 5.74
CA TYR A 315 10.73 -13.31 7.16
C TYR A 315 11.19 -14.48 8.00
N LYS A 316 12.24 -14.29 8.80
CA LYS A 316 12.85 -15.35 9.65
C LYS A 316 13.10 -16.65 8.86
N GLY A 317 13.69 -16.53 7.66
CA GLY A 317 14.01 -17.65 6.76
C GLY A 317 12.83 -18.25 5.99
N ARG A 318 11.65 -17.62 6.05
CA ARG A 318 10.43 -18.05 5.34
C ARG A 318 10.12 -17.13 4.19
N ARG A 319 9.72 -17.71 3.07
CA ARG A 319 9.31 -16.95 1.90
C ARG A 319 8.03 -16.15 2.20
N VAL A 320 8.08 -14.87 1.89
CA VAL A 320 6.95 -13.93 1.97
C VAL A 320 6.50 -13.54 0.57
N VAL A 321 5.18 -13.54 0.37
CA VAL A 321 4.50 -12.93 -0.77
C VAL A 321 3.56 -11.87 -0.20
N ALA A 322 3.72 -10.61 -0.59
CA ALA A 322 3.03 -9.52 0.06
C ALA A 322 2.66 -8.39 -0.90
N HIS A 323 1.68 -7.58 -0.52
CA HIS A 323 1.46 -6.26 -1.09
C HIS A 323 0.91 -5.32 -0.01
N GLY A 324 1.41 -4.08 0.00
CA GLY A 324 0.88 -3.01 0.85
C GLY A 324 0.05 -2.02 0.04
N GLY A 325 -0.71 -1.20 0.73
CA GLY A 325 -1.48 -0.11 0.14
C GLY A 325 -1.43 1.14 0.99
N GLY A 326 -1.39 2.30 0.35
CA GLY A 326 -1.43 3.57 1.02
C GLY A 326 -1.97 4.66 0.10
N ASP A 327 -3.00 5.35 0.58
CA ASP A 327 -3.60 6.54 -0.02
C ASP A 327 -4.02 7.51 1.09
N THR A 328 -4.51 8.67 0.72
CA THR A 328 -5.01 9.67 1.66
C THR A 328 -5.94 9.05 2.71
N GLY A 329 -5.50 9.07 3.95
CA GLY A 329 -6.26 8.60 5.10
C GLY A 329 -6.38 7.09 5.24
N PHE A 330 -5.64 6.27 4.46
CA PHE A 330 -5.71 4.81 4.54
C PHE A 330 -4.34 4.14 4.40
N ARG A 331 -4.17 3.04 5.12
CA ARG A 331 -3.08 2.07 4.96
C ARG A 331 -3.63 0.67 5.00
N SER A 332 -3.08 -0.21 4.19
CA SER A 332 -3.44 -1.63 4.15
C SER A 332 -2.18 -2.49 3.97
N ASN A 333 -2.23 -3.72 4.45
CA ASN A 333 -1.14 -4.68 4.28
C ASN A 333 -1.69 -6.10 4.19
N LEU A 334 -1.23 -6.84 3.20
CA LEU A 334 -1.45 -8.28 3.04
C LEU A 334 -0.09 -8.96 2.98
N VAL A 335 0.17 -9.83 3.94
CA VAL A 335 1.40 -10.62 4.01
C VAL A 335 1.05 -12.10 4.11
N MET A 336 1.59 -12.89 3.21
CA MET A 336 1.39 -14.34 3.16
C MET A 336 2.74 -15.06 3.34
N LEU A 337 2.71 -16.14 4.11
CA LEU A 337 3.75 -17.16 4.21
C LEU A 337 3.20 -18.46 3.60
N PRO A 338 3.26 -18.62 2.26
CA PRO A 338 2.58 -19.74 1.59
C PRO A 338 3.06 -21.11 2.05
N GLY A 339 4.36 -21.25 2.39
CA GLY A 339 4.92 -22.51 2.91
C GLY A 339 4.42 -22.89 4.30
N GLU A 340 3.96 -21.90 5.09
CA GLU A 340 3.45 -22.10 6.45
C GLU A 340 1.91 -22.09 6.50
N GLY A 341 1.25 -21.80 5.38
CA GLY A 341 -0.21 -21.63 5.34
C GLY A 341 -0.73 -20.47 6.18
N ILE A 342 0.10 -19.41 6.40
CA ILE A 342 -0.20 -18.26 7.24
C ILE A 342 -0.39 -17.02 6.37
N ALA A 343 -1.43 -16.23 6.66
CA ALA A 343 -1.55 -14.87 6.14
C ALA A 343 -2.02 -13.90 7.22
N VAL A 344 -1.56 -12.65 7.12
CA VAL A 344 -2.00 -11.53 7.94
C VAL A 344 -2.54 -10.44 7.01
N VAL A 345 -3.76 -10.02 7.26
CA VAL A 345 -4.44 -8.90 6.59
C VAL A 345 -4.65 -7.79 7.59
N MET A 346 -4.26 -6.57 7.25
CA MET A 346 -4.44 -5.41 8.12
C MET A 346 -4.90 -4.20 7.33
N MET A 347 -5.71 -3.37 7.99
CA MET A 347 -6.29 -2.15 7.44
C MET A 347 -6.35 -1.07 8.52
N SER A 348 -5.99 0.15 8.15
CA SER A 348 -6.12 1.34 8.99
C SER A 348 -6.78 2.46 8.20
N ASN A 349 -7.63 3.23 8.84
CA ASN A 349 -8.21 4.44 8.29
C ASN A 349 -7.40 5.70 8.65
N TYR A 350 -6.08 5.58 8.61
CA TYR A 350 -5.12 6.65 8.89
C TYR A 350 -3.86 6.47 8.04
N ASP A 351 -3.40 7.53 7.38
CA ASP A 351 -2.23 7.51 6.51
C ASP A 351 -0.95 8.02 7.19
N GLY A 352 -1.05 8.55 8.39
CA GLY A 352 0.10 9.04 9.14
C GLY A 352 1.00 7.92 9.68
N PRO A 353 2.02 8.28 10.45
CA PRO A 353 2.94 7.32 11.06
C PRO A 353 2.17 6.26 11.84
N SER A 354 2.40 5.01 11.50
CA SER A 354 1.72 3.89 12.12
C SER A 354 2.67 2.70 12.25
N ALA A 355 2.45 1.87 13.24
CA ALA A 355 3.25 0.68 13.48
C ALA A 355 2.77 -0.55 12.69
N LEU A 356 2.11 -0.37 11.52
CA LEU A 356 1.50 -1.47 10.78
C LEU A 356 2.48 -2.61 10.48
N GLY A 357 3.70 -2.28 10.05
CA GLY A 357 4.72 -3.28 9.78
C GLY A 357 5.11 -4.09 11.03
N ALA A 358 5.28 -3.41 12.16
CA ALA A 358 5.61 -4.07 13.43
C ALA A 358 4.44 -4.92 13.95
N ILE A 359 3.20 -4.43 13.84
CA ILE A 359 2.00 -5.22 14.18
C ILE A 359 1.88 -6.45 13.27
N THR A 360 2.17 -6.32 11.96
CA THR A 360 2.19 -7.47 11.04
C THR A 360 3.20 -8.53 11.50
N ASN A 361 4.42 -8.10 11.83
CA ASN A 361 5.47 -9.00 12.28
C ASN A 361 5.10 -9.68 13.60
N ALA A 362 4.53 -8.94 14.55
CA ALA A 362 4.04 -9.51 15.80
C ALA A 362 2.92 -10.54 15.56
N ALA A 363 1.98 -10.26 14.65
CA ALA A 363 0.93 -11.21 14.29
C ALA A 363 1.48 -12.48 13.62
N LEU A 364 2.50 -12.35 12.76
CA LEU A 364 3.20 -13.48 12.15
C LEU A 364 3.94 -14.30 13.22
N ASP A 365 4.61 -13.65 14.18
CA ASP A 365 5.29 -14.35 15.28
C ASP A 365 4.31 -15.16 16.13
N VAL A 366 3.20 -14.56 16.54
CA VAL A 366 2.14 -15.29 17.29
C VAL A 366 1.60 -16.45 16.48
N ALA A 367 1.35 -16.26 15.16
CA ALA A 367 0.88 -17.32 14.27
C ALA A 367 1.89 -18.46 14.14
N LEU A 368 3.18 -18.16 14.12
CA LEU A 368 4.29 -19.13 14.08
C LEU A 368 4.58 -19.79 15.44
N GLY A 369 3.87 -19.40 16.51
CA GLY A 369 4.15 -19.87 17.87
C GLY A 369 5.42 -19.26 18.48
N LEU A 370 5.90 -18.15 17.92
CA LEU A 370 7.05 -17.39 18.41
C LEU A 370 6.60 -16.28 19.37
N LYS A 371 7.50 -15.86 20.25
CA LYS A 371 7.26 -14.66 21.07
C LYS A 371 7.39 -13.42 20.17
N PRO A 372 6.36 -12.55 20.12
CA PRO A 372 6.44 -11.33 19.32
C PRO A 372 7.45 -10.34 19.93
N GLU A 373 8.16 -9.62 19.06
CA GLU A 373 9.01 -8.52 19.47
C GLU A 373 8.16 -7.32 19.92
N PRO A 374 8.59 -6.56 20.94
CA PRO A 374 7.90 -5.36 21.37
C PRO A 374 7.74 -4.35 20.22
N ILE A 375 6.56 -3.76 20.08
CA ILE A 375 6.33 -2.69 19.12
C ILE A 375 6.87 -1.40 19.72
N VAL A 376 7.97 -0.91 19.16
CA VAL A 376 8.54 0.38 19.54
C VAL A 376 7.97 1.45 18.61
N PHE A 377 7.17 2.35 19.18
CA PHE A 377 6.68 3.53 18.48
C PHE A 377 7.54 4.72 18.87
N LYS A 378 8.13 5.36 17.88
CA LYS A 378 8.86 6.62 18.07
C LYS A 378 7.95 7.77 17.73
N GLU A 379 7.84 8.74 18.63
CA GLU A 379 7.05 9.95 18.37
C GLU A 379 7.70 10.77 17.23
N SER A 380 6.87 11.35 16.37
CA SER A 380 7.34 12.19 15.25
C SER A 380 8.04 13.46 15.78
N ILE A 381 9.31 13.63 15.42
CA ILE A 381 10.04 14.86 15.77
C ILE A 381 9.47 16.06 15.01
N ALA A 382 8.92 15.87 13.83
CA ALA A 382 8.23 16.91 13.07
C ALA A 382 7.02 17.46 13.81
N LYS A 383 6.22 16.56 14.46
CA LYS A 383 5.09 16.97 15.30
C LYS A 383 5.54 17.79 16.50
N VAL A 384 6.58 17.35 17.20
CA VAL A 384 7.14 18.07 18.35
C VAL A 384 7.68 19.43 17.91
N PHE A 385 8.45 19.46 16.82
CA PHE A 385 8.99 20.70 16.24
C PHE A 385 7.87 21.69 15.90
N TYR A 386 6.85 21.23 15.17
CA TYR A 386 5.72 22.08 14.78
C TYR A 386 4.97 22.65 15.99
N LYS A 387 4.64 21.80 16.98
CA LYS A 387 3.94 22.26 18.21
C LYS A 387 4.74 23.25 19.02
N THR A 388 6.05 23.01 19.19
CA THR A 388 6.93 23.96 19.88
C THR A 388 7.04 25.26 19.09
N MET A 389 7.20 25.17 17.78
CA MET A 389 7.25 26.35 16.91
C MET A 389 5.98 27.20 16.99
N ALA A 390 4.82 26.56 17.01
CA ALA A 390 3.53 27.24 17.08
C ALA A 390 3.27 27.91 18.44
N GLY A 391 3.75 27.30 19.53
CA GLY A 391 3.55 27.82 20.90
C GLY A 391 4.65 28.76 21.39
N GLU A 392 5.90 28.49 21.06
CA GLU A 392 7.10 29.13 21.65
C GLU A 392 8.01 29.80 20.60
N GLY A 393 7.72 29.62 19.32
CA GLY A 393 8.48 30.18 18.21
C GLY A 393 9.57 29.28 17.64
N LEU A 394 10.11 29.70 16.48
CA LEU A 394 11.03 28.90 15.67
C LEU A 394 12.32 28.53 16.42
N GLU A 395 12.94 29.50 17.12
CA GLU A 395 14.19 29.25 17.84
C GLU A 395 14.05 28.26 18.97
N ALA A 396 12.90 28.27 19.68
CA ALA A 396 12.58 27.28 20.69
C ALA A 396 12.43 25.88 20.10
N ALA A 397 11.80 25.75 18.92
CA ALA A 397 11.64 24.48 18.22
C ALA A 397 13.00 23.90 17.78
N VAL A 398 13.90 24.74 17.25
CA VAL A 398 15.27 24.34 16.88
C VAL A 398 16.05 23.86 18.09
N LYS A 399 16.00 24.60 19.18
CA LYS A 399 16.65 24.23 20.45
C LYS A 399 16.10 22.87 20.95
N LYS A 400 14.79 22.72 20.95
CA LYS A 400 14.11 21.48 21.38
C LYS A 400 14.49 20.28 20.51
N TYR A 401 14.60 20.48 19.20
CA TYR A 401 15.06 19.44 18.26
C TYR A 401 16.45 18.93 18.66
N HIS A 402 17.44 19.81 18.84
CA HIS A 402 18.81 19.42 19.20
C HIS A 402 18.86 18.76 20.59
N GLU A 403 18.10 19.30 21.56
CA GLU A 403 17.99 18.73 22.89
C GLU A 403 17.49 17.28 22.85
N LEU A 404 16.37 17.02 22.15
CA LEU A 404 15.77 15.68 22.06
C LEU A 404 16.64 14.73 21.25
N LYS A 405 17.29 15.20 20.18
CA LYS A 405 18.22 14.38 19.40
C LYS A 405 19.40 13.89 20.24
N LYS A 406 19.84 14.68 21.23
CA LYS A 406 20.93 14.32 22.14
C LYS A 406 20.47 13.47 23.33
N SER A 407 19.32 13.82 23.94
CA SER A 407 18.90 13.24 25.23
C SER A 407 17.98 12.04 25.11
N ALA A 408 17.21 11.91 23.99
CA ALA A 408 16.17 10.90 23.83
C ALA A 408 16.06 10.36 22.37
N PRO A 409 17.16 9.99 21.70
CA PRO A 409 17.16 9.60 20.28
C PRO A 409 16.31 8.37 20.01
N ASP A 410 16.09 7.52 21.01
CA ASP A 410 15.31 6.29 20.88
C ASP A 410 13.80 6.49 21.06
N GLN A 411 13.39 7.63 21.64
CA GLN A 411 11.98 7.95 21.87
C GLN A 411 11.32 8.66 20.69
N TYR A 412 12.11 9.32 19.85
CA TYR A 412 11.63 10.11 18.72
C TYR A 412 12.13 9.55 17.39
N SER A 413 11.31 9.70 16.34
CA SER A 413 11.73 9.46 14.96
C SER A 413 12.48 10.70 14.46
N PHE A 414 13.77 10.50 14.12
CA PHE A 414 14.58 11.52 13.48
C PHE A 414 14.86 11.17 12.01
N GLN A 415 14.03 10.34 11.37
CA GLN A 415 14.23 9.95 9.98
C GLN A 415 14.14 11.17 9.05
N GLU A 416 14.80 11.08 7.91
CA GLU A 416 14.93 12.18 6.94
C GLU A 416 13.56 12.72 6.50
N ASP A 417 12.59 11.84 6.31
CA ASP A 417 11.24 12.18 5.86
C ASP A 417 10.44 13.02 6.88
N GLU A 418 10.79 12.98 8.16
CA GLU A 418 10.13 13.76 9.22
C GLU A 418 10.21 15.26 8.95
N LEU A 419 11.44 15.80 8.90
CA LEU A 419 11.65 17.24 8.66
C LEU A 419 11.47 17.60 7.19
N ASN A 420 11.66 16.66 6.26
CA ASN A 420 11.38 16.87 4.84
C ASN A 420 9.87 17.15 4.62
N THR A 421 9.02 16.30 5.13
CA THR A 421 7.56 16.46 5.06
C THR A 421 7.10 17.73 5.77
N LEU A 422 7.67 18.05 6.94
CA LEU A 422 7.37 19.29 7.65
C LEU A 422 7.74 20.51 6.81
N GLY A 423 8.93 20.50 6.19
CA GLY A 423 9.40 21.59 5.34
C GLY A 423 8.44 21.86 4.19
N TYR A 424 8.00 20.83 3.47
CA TYR A 424 7.02 20.97 2.39
C TYR A 424 5.66 21.47 2.89
N ARG A 425 5.15 20.97 4.02
CA ARG A 425 3.89 21.45 4.62
C ARG A 425 3.98 22.94 4.98
N LEU A 426 5.08 23.39 5.56
CA LEU A 426 5.31 24.80 5.88
C LEU A 426 5.43 25.67 4.62
N MET A 427 6.14 25.17 3.60
CA MET A 427 6.31 25.83 2.31
C MET A 427 4.98 26.06 1.59
N MET A 428 4.12 25.03 1.54
CA MET A 428 2.79 25.15 0.94
C MET A 428 1.88 26.16 1.64
N ARG A 429 2.12 26.43 2.92
CA ARG A 429 1.40 27.45 3.72
C ARG A 429 2.03 28.83 3.67
N GLY A 430 3.07 29.03 2.86
CA GLY A 430 3.78 30.30 2.78
C GLY A 430 4.69 30.63 3.97
N LYS A 431 4.87 29.69 4.91
CA LYS A 431 5.78 29.81 6.05
C LYS A 431 7.23 29.47 5.62
N LEU A 432 7.75 30.27 4.67
CA LEU A 432 9.01 29.95 3.99
C LEU A 432 10.22 30.01 4.92
N LYS A 433 10.26 30.93 5.90
CA LYS A 433 11.33 31.01 6.88
C LYS A 433 11.43 29.77 7.74
N GLU A 434 10.30 29.31 8.23
CA GLU A 434 10.19 28.09 9.05
C GLU A 434 10.49 26.84 8.23
N ALA A 435 10.03 26.78 6.97
CA ALA A 435 10.32 25.69 6.05
C ALA A 435 11.82 25.56 5.77
N ILE A 436 12.50 26.70 5.47
CA ILE A 436 13.94 26.73 5.28
C ILE A 436 14.65 26.17 6.50
N ARG A 437 14.27 26.61 7.71
CA ARG A 437 14.96 26.18 8.93
C ARG A 437 14.76 24.68 9.21
N ALA A 438 13.56 24.16 9.00
CA ALA A 438 13.29 22.71 9.13
C ALA A 438 14.13 21.90 8.14
N LEU A 439 14.21 22.31 6.87
CA LEU A 439 15.00 21.62 5.85
C LEU A 439 16.50 21.79 6.04
N GLN A 440 16.99 22.91 6.60
CA GLN A 440 18.37 23.04 7.03
C GLN A 440 18.74 22.01 8.11
N LEU A 441 17.89 21.83 9.12
CA LEU A 441 18.09 20.78 10.14
C LEU A 441 18.09 19.37 9.52
N ASN A 442 17.31 19.17 8.46
CA ASN A 442 17.31 17.90 7.72
C ASN A 442 18.65 17.66 7.01
N VAL A 443 19.17 18.67 6.32
CA VAL A 443 20.51 18.63 5.69
C VAL A 443 21.62 18.44 6.75
N GLU A 444 21.54 19.12 7.91
CA GLU A 444 22.47 18.94 9.03
C GLU A 444 22.46 17.48 9.55
N ALA A 445 21.28 16.84 9.54
CA ALA A 445 21.11 15.45 9.99
C ALA A 445 21.53 14.41 8.94
N TYR A 446 21.35 14.74 7.65
CA TYR A 446 21.55 13.86 6.50
C TYR A 446 22.44 14.52 5.43
N PRO A 447 23.71 14.82 5.73
CA PRO A 447 24.60 15.57 4.84
C PRO A 447 24.98 14.82 3.55
N GLU A 448 24.70 13.50 3.47
CA GLU A 448 24.93 12.68 2.29
C GLU A 448 23.62 12.36 1.51
N SER A 449 22.50 12.97 1.89
CA SER A 449 21.23 12.78 1.17
C SER A 449 21.07 13.81 0.05
N SER A 450 21.05 13.33 -1.19
CA SER A 450 20.69 14.12 -2.38
C SER A 450 19.30 14.76 -2.23
N ASN A 451 18.32 14.00 -1.70
CA ASN A 451 16.96 14.47 -1.51
C ASN A 451 16.84 15.62 -0.49
N ALA A 452 17.60 15.58 0.61
CA ALA A 452 17.58 16.64 1.60
C ALA A 452 18.05 18.00 1.00
N TYR A 453 19.10 17.97 0.17
CA TYR A 453 19.58 19.16 -0.54
C TYR A 453 18.62 19.61 -1.64
N ASP A 454 18.02 18.70 -2.39
CA ASP A 454 17.02 19.01 -3.41
C ASP A 454 15.83 19.77 -2.81
N SER A 455 15.27 19.26 -1.72
CA SER A 455 14.17 19.89 -0.99
C SER A 455 14.52 21.27 -0.41
N LEU A 456 15.74 21.42 0.11
CA LEU A 456 16.22 22.73 0.59
C LEU A 456 16.43 23.70 -0.59
N GLY A 457 16.92 23.22 -1.73
CA GLY A 457 17.03 24.00 -2.97
C GLY A 457 15.67 24.52 -3.44
N GLU A 458 14.63 23.69 -3.38
CA GLU A 458 13.27 24.05 -3.80
C GLU A 458 12.69 25.17 -2.91
N VAL A 459 12.80 25.06 -1.59
CA VAL A 459 12.27 26.09 -0.72
C VAL A 459 13.05 27.41 -0.84
N TYR A 460 14.37 27.37 -1.05
CA TYR A 460 15.15 28.57 -1.34
C TYR A 460 14.73 29.23 -2.65
N MET A 461 14.51 28.45 -3.71
CA MET A 461 13.99 28.94 -4.99
C MET A 461 12.64 29.62 -4.80
N LYS A 462 11.72 29.01 -4.04
CA LYS A 462 10.41 29.58 -3.75
C LYS A 462 10.47 30.84 -2.89
N ASN A 463 11.48 30.96 -2.03
CA ASN A 463 11.73 32.15 -1.20
C ASN A 463 12.48 33.24 -1.95
N GLY A 464 12.90 33.04 -3.21
CA GLY A 464 13.65 33.99 -4.01
C GLY A 464 15.16 34.03 -3.76
N ASN A 465 15.71 33.14 -2.94
CA ASN A 465 17.13 33.01 -2.64
C ASN A 465 17.83 32.17 -3.74
N ARG A 466 18.03 32.80 -4.90
CA ARG A 466 18.50 32.11 -6.12
C ARG A 466 19.85 31.43 -5.94
N GLU A 467 20.83 32.11 -5.37
CA GLU A 467 22.20 31.60 -5.17
C GLU A 467 22.20 30.35 -4.27
N LEU A 468 21.46 30.40 -3.15
CA LEU A 468 21.32 29.27 -2.23
C LEU A 468 20.57 28.10 -2.87
N ALA A 469 19.57 28.38 -3.71
CA ALA A 469 18.87 27.32 -4.46
C ALA A 469 19.85 26.63 -5.42
N ILE A 470 20.65 27.36 -6.17
CA ILE A 470 21.66 26.80 -7.09
C ILE A 470 22.65 25.94 -6.32
N GLU A 471 23.23 26.45 -5.22
CA GLU A 471 24.19 25.72 -4.39
C GLU A 471 23.66 24.39 -3.92
N ASN A 472 22.41 24.36 -3.42
CA ASN A 472 21.79 23.15 -2.91
C ASN A 472 21.44 22.16 -4.02
N TYR A 473 20.93 22.59 -5.17
CA TYR A 473 20.69 21.69 -6.31
C TYR A 473 22.01 21.14 -6.90
N GLU A 474 23.08 21.92 -6.94
CA GLU A 474 24.41 21.44 -7.36
C GLU A 474 24.95 20.40 -6.37
N LYS A 475 24.76 20.60 -5.07
CA LYS A 475 25.14 19.62 -4.05
C LYS A 475 24.31 18.34 -4.18
N SER A 476 23.00 18.45 -4.43
CA SER A 476 22.14 17.31 -4.71
C SER A 476 22.65 16.48 -5.89
N LEU A 477 22.99 17.11 -7.03
CA LEU A 477 23.54 16.43 -8.21
C LEU A 477 24.92 15.81 -7.95
N LYS A 478 25.74 16.42 -7.11
CA LYS A 478 27.03 15.84 -6.72
C LYS A 478 26.86 14.54 -5.95
N LEU A 479 25.77 14.41 -5.16
CA LEU A 479 25.44 13.21 -4.37
C LEU A 479 24.69 12.17 -5.21
N ASP A 480 23.83 12.62 -6.11
CA ASP A 480 23.09 11.76 -7.07
C ASP A 480 23.02 12.45 -8.43
N ALA A 481 23.90 12.08 -9.35
CA ALA A 481 23.93 12.58 -10.72
C ALA A 481 22.65 12.25 -11.53
N GLY A 482 21.80 11.32 -11.03
CA GLY A 482 20.54 10.92 -11.65
C GLY A 482 19.34 11.80 -11.22
N ASN A 483 19.51 12.77 -10.32
CA ASN A 483 18.42 13.65 -9.89
C ASN A 483 17.97 14.62 -11.00
N GLN A 484 16.99 14.21 -11.80
CA GLN A 484 16.45 14.98 -12.92
C GLN A 484 15.79 16.29 -12.48
N ASN A 485 15.15 16.33 -11.29
CA ASN A 485 14.56 17.55 -10.75
C ASN A 485 15.63 18.64 -10.56
N ALA A 486 16.73 18.31 -9.92
CA ALA A 486 17.82 19.24 -9.73
C ALA A 486 18.41 19.73 -11.08
N VAL A 487 18.54 18.86 -12.10
CA VAL A 487 18.97 19.25 -13.46
C VAL A 487 18.03 20.28 -14.04
N GLU A 488 16.74 20.04 -14.01
CA GLU A 488 15.73 20.94 -14.58
C GLU A 488 15.68 22.30 -13.84
N MET A 489 15.71 22.25 -12.51
CA MET A 489 15.66 23.48 -11.70
C MET A 489 16.91 24.34 -11.88
N LEU A 490 18.10 23.73 -11.95
CA LEU A 490 19.34 24.46 -12.27
C LEU A 490 19.28 25.10 -13.66
N LYS A 491 18.75 24.41 -14.67
CA LYS A 491 18.55 24.98 -15.99
C LYS A 491 17.65 26.21 -15.95
N LYS A 492 16.52 26.14 -15.24
CA LYS A 492 15.59 27.28 -15.05
C LYS A 492 16.23 28.44 -14.31
N LEU A 493 17.01 28.15 -13.27
CA LEU A 493 17.65 29.15 -12.44
C LEU A 493 18.83 29.84 -13.18
N LYS A 494 19.60 29.12 -14.00
CA LYS A 494 20.77 29.67 -14.75
C LYS A 494 20.41 30.43 -16.03
N GLN A 495 19.17 30.25 -16.55
CA GLN A 495 18.66 30.95 -17.74
C GLN A 495 18.06 32.35 -17.45
N ARG A 496 17.82 32.70 -16.20
CA ARG A 496 17.33 34.00 -15.74
C ARG A 496 18.48 34.79 -15.11
#